data_33f52446eab93df45b3d80c0db6199bd
#
_entry.id   33f52446eab93df45b3d80c0db6199bd
#
_cell.length_a   1.000
_cell.length_b   1.000
_cell.length_c   1.000
_cell.angle_alpha   90.00
_cell.angle_beta   90.00
_cell.angle_gamma   90.00
#
_symmetry.space_group_name_H-M   'P 1'
#
loop_
_entity.id
_entity.type
_entity.pdbx_description
1 polymer ?
#
loop_
_entity_poly.entity_id
_entity_poly.type
_entity_poly.pdbx_seq_one_letter_code
_entity_poly.pdbx_strand_id
1 'polypeptide(L)'
;MTTTALSVAEIKKLVSFLPRLYAKGFTPVQKWGGASERQDGSLSLPWPEYDRLAREFFKLASQDCWTDYDYDIATAEKNLNDENVFKTADLDQIKAMLTYCVRGEKFCDGHWGAMVEGGQIRRDLERLDQLQ
;
A
#
# COMPACT_ATOMS: atom_id res chain seq x y z
N MET A 1 17.86 -20.43 -4.49
CA MET A 1 17.81 -19.03 -4.91
C MET A 1 17.54 -18.15 -3.71
N THR A 2 18.41 -17.22 -3.45
CA THR A 2 18.26 -16.36 -2.29
C THR A 2 17.26 -15.24 -2.60
N THR A 3 16.25 -15.12 -1.74
CA THR A 3 15.42 -13.93 -1.74
C THR A 3 16.27 -12.74 -1.31
N THR A 4 16.07 -11.60 -1.94
CA THR A 4 16.77 -10.38 -1.55
C THR A 4 16.37 -10.03 -0.12
N ALA A 5 17.34 -10.07 0.79
CA ALA A 5 17.07 -9.68 2.18
C ALA A 5 16.91 -8.18 2.28
N LEU A 6 15.93 -7.74 3.08
CA LEU A 6 15.73 -6.33 3.34
C LEU A 6 16.84 -5.78 4.23
N SER A 7 17.44 -4.69 3.80
CA SER A 7 18.42 -3.97 4.60
C SER A 7 17.74 -2.98 5.53
N VAL A 8 18.44 -2.56 6.57
CA VAL A 8 17.96 -1.50 7.48
C VAL A 8 17.68 -0.22 6.70
N ALA A 9 18.54 0.10 5.72
CA ALA A 9 18.37 1.28 4.87
C ALA A 9 17.05 1.23 4.09
N GLU A 10 16.69 0.07 3.55
CA GLU A 10 15.44 -0.10 2.81
C GLU A 10 14.22 0.05 3.72
N ILE A 11 14.29 -0.51 4.93
CA ILE A 11 13.22 -0.36 5.92
C ILE A 11 13.05 1.10 6.31
N LYS A 12 14.14 1.80 6.62
CA LYS A 12 14.11 3.24 6.96
C LYS A 12 13.52 4.08 5.85
N LYS A 13 13.89 3.76 4.61
CA LYS A 13 13.39 4.49 3.44
C LYS A 13 11.87 4.36 3.31
N LEU A 14 11.33 3.15 3.48
CA LEU A 14 9.88 2.95 3.42
C LEU A 14 9.17 3.61 4.60
N VAL A 15 9.69 3.46 5.81
CA VAL A 15 9.12 4.06 7.02
C VAL A 15 9.13 5.58 6.96
N SER A 16 10.07 6.18 6.23
CA SER A 16 10.14 7.63 6.07
C SER A 16 8.88 8.26 5.45
N PHE A 17 8.08 7.45 4.76
CA PHE A 17 6.79 7.91 4.22
C PHE A 17 5.71 8.06 5.28
N LEU A 18 5.88 7.45 6.46
CA LEU A 18 4.83 7.46 7.49
C LEU A 18 4.35 8.86 7.87
N PRO A 19 5.23 9.80 8.29
CA PRO A 19 4.75 11.14 8.66
C PRO A 19 4.24 11.94 7.47
N ARG A 20 4.71 11.62 6.26
CA ARG A 20 4.32 12.33 5.05
C ARG A 20 2.95 11.90 4.55
N LEU A 21 2.69 10.58 4.53
CA LEU A 21 1.40 10.03 4.10
C LEU A 21 0.26 10.36 5.07
N TYR A 22 0.60 10.57 6.34
CA TYR A 22 -0.39 10.86 7.39
C TYR A 22 -0.27 12.29 7.92
N ALA A 23 0.34 13.18 7.11
CA ALA A 23 0.36 14.60 7.42
C ALA A 23 -1.05 15.18 7.34
N LYS A 24 -1.33 16.14 8.20
CA LYS A 24 -2.65 16.80 8.24
C LYS A 24 -2.97 17.40 6.87
N GLY A 25 -4.14 17.06 6.35
CA GLY A 25 -4.61 17.56 5.06
C GLY A 25 -4.15 16.77 3.84
N PHE A 26 -3.30 15.75 4.02
CA PHE A 26 -2.89 14.90 2.91
C PHE A 26 -4.01 13.92 2.52
N THR A 27 -4.26 13.80 1.22
CA THR A 27 -5.18 12.80 0.68
C THR A 27 -4.46 12.02 -0.43
N PRO A 28 -4.50 10.67 -0.41
CA PRO A 28 -3.81 9.87 -1.42
C PRO A 28 -4.42 10.00 -2.81
N VAL A 29 -5.73 10.14 -2.91
CA VAL A 29 -6.42 10.35 -4.18
C VAL A 29 -6.75 11.84 -4.29
N GLN A 30 -6.14 12.52 -5.27
CA GLN A 30 -6.38 13.95 -5.49
C GLN A 30 -7.75 14.19 -6.08
N LYS A 31 -8.14 13.36 -7.05
CA LYS A 31 -9.44 13.42 -7.69
C LYS A 31 -9.73 12.12 -8.41
N TRP A 32 -10.99 11.90 -8.73
CA TRP A 32 -11.44 10.81 -9.59
C TRP A 32 -11.65 11.37 -10.98
N GLY A 33 -10.87 10.87 -11.95
CA GLY A 33 -11.02 11.21 -13.35
C GLY A 33 -12.03 10.32 -14.05
N GLY A 34 -12.34 10.62 -15.29
CA GLY A 34 -13.25 9.80 -16.08
C GLY A 34 -14.72 10.10 -15.80
N ALA A 35 -15.58 9.11 -15.96
CA ALA A 35 -17.04 9.24 -15.79
C ALA A 35 -17.67 10.32 -16.68
N SER A 36 -17.06 10.63 -17.82
CA SER A 36 -17.58 11.58 -18.77
C SER A 36 -18.19 10.87 -19.98
N GLU A 37 -19.21 11.46 -20.56
CA GLU A 37 -19.81 10.95 -21.78
C GLU A 37 -18.84 11.12 -22.96
N ARG A 38 -18.60 10.03 -23.70
CA ARG A 38 -17.79 10.06 -24.91
C ARG A 38 -18.65 10.44 -26.11
N GLN A 39 -17.98 10.81 -27.21
CA GLN A 39 -18.69 11.19 -28.43
C GLN A 39 -19.60 10.11 -29.00
N ASP A 40 -19.29 8.85 -28.73
CA ASP A 40 -20.08 7.71 -29.15
C ASP A 40 -21.26 7.38 -28.21
N GLY A 41 -21.47 8.19 -27.18
CA GLY A 41 -22.52 7.98 -26.20
C GLY A 41 -22.15 7.07 -25.05
N SER A 42 -20.95 6.46 -25.07
CA SER A 42 -20.50 5.62 -23.96
C SER A 42 -19.96 6.48 -22.81
N LEU A 43 -20.02 5.94 -21.58
CA LEU A 43 -19.46 6.58 -20.41
C LEU A 43 -18.14 5.92 -20.07
N SER A 44 -17.13 6.74 -19.74
CA SER A 44 -15.90 6.22 -19.17
C SER A 44 -16.08 5.97 -17.68
N LEU A 45 -15.53 4.86 -17.18
CA LEU A 45 -15.55 4.56 -15.75
C LEU A 45 -14.60 5.51 -15.01
N PRO A 46 -14.96 5.95 -13.80
CA PRO A 46 -14.05 6.79 -13.01
C PRO A 46 -12.79 6.01 -12.61
N TRP A 47 -11.68 6.69 -12.56
CA TRP A 47 -10.41 6.16 -12.07
C TRP A 47 -9.77 7.14 -11.09
N PRO A 48 -8.99 6.64 -10.10
CA PRO A 48 -8.32 7.53 -9.16
C PRO A 48 -7.11 8.20 -9.79
N GLU A 49 -6.92 9.47 -9.50
CA GLU A 49 -5.69 10.20 -9.80
C GLU A 49 -4.93 10.38 -8.49
N TYR A 50 -3.90 9.56 -8.29
CA TYR A 50 -3.15 9.55 -7.05
C TYR A 50 -2.19 10.72 -6.93
N ASP A 51 -2.05 11.21 -5.70
CA ASP A 51 -1.00 12.16 -5.36
C ASP A 51 0.37 11.56 -5.66
N ARG A 52 1.31 12.42 -6.04
CA ARG A 52 2.68 12.00 -6.38
C ARG A 52 3.32 11.21 -5.23
N LEU A 53 3.13 11.64 -3.99
CA LEU A 53 3.70 10.98 -2.83
C LEU A 53 3.17 9.55 -2.69
N ALA A 54 1.87 9.37 -2.88
CA ALA A 54 1.27 8.03 -2.84
C ALA A 54 1.85 7.14 -3.93
N ARG A 55 1.98 7.67 -5.15
CA ARG A 55 2.59 6.92 -6.26
C ARG A 55 4.02 6.51 -5.97
N GLU A 56 4.80 7.41 -5.40
CA GLU A 56 6.20 7.12 -5.03
C GLU A 56 6.28 6.04 -3.96
N PHE A 57 5.40 6.11 -2.95
CA PHE A 57 5.35 5.10 -1.91
C PHE A 57 5.05 3.70 -2.48
N PHE A 58 4.00 3.59 -3.27
CA PHE A 58 3.60 2.28 -3.83
C PHE A 58 4.60 1.76 -4.85
N LYS A 59 5.28 2.65 -5.58
CA LYS A 59 6.38 2.24 -6.46
C LYS A 59 7.53 1.64 -5.66
N LEU A 60 7.89 2.24 -4.54
CA LEU A 60 8.93 1.71 -3.67
C LEU A 60 8.51 0.38 -3.06
N ALA A 61 7.28 0.30 -2.55
CA ALA A 61 6.74 -0.90 -1.92
C ALA A 61 6.53 -2.06 -2.91
N SER A 62 6.56 -1.78 -4.22
CA SER A 62 6.40 -2.81 -5.25
C SER A 62 7.71 -3.45 -5.67
N GLN A 63 8.85 -3.01 -5.14
CA GLN A 63 10.14 -3.59 -5.47
C GLN A 63 10.23 -5.04 -4.98
N ASP A 64 11.11 -5.83 -5.62
CA ASP A 64 11.28 -7.25 -5.31
C ASP A 64 11.58 -7.50 -3.83
N CYS A 65 12.39 -6.65 -3.20
CA CYS A 65 12.74 -6.79 -1.81
C CYS A 65 11.55 -6.67 -0.86
N TRP A 66 10.48 -5.99 -1.28
CA TRP A 66 9.26 -5.82 -0.51
C TRP A 66 8.15 -6.79 -0.91
N THR A 67 8.29 -7.49 -2.03
CA THR A 67 7.25 -8.35 -2.56
C THR A 67 7.37 -9.77 -2.04
N ASP A 68 6.28 -10.29 -1.47
CA ASP A 68 6.12 -11.71 -1.16
C ASP A 68 5.35 -12.35 -2.31
N TYR A 69 6.06 -13.05 -3.18
CA TYR A 69 5.46 -13.68 -4.36
C TYR A 69 4.54 -14.85 -4.03
N ASP A 70 4.65 -15.39 -2.82
CA ASP A 70 3.86 -16.52 -2.34
C ASP A 70 2.77 -16.08 -1.34
N TYR A 71 2.46 -14.80 -1.29
CA TYR A 71 1.48 -14.30 -0.32
C TYR A 71 0.10 -14.91 -0.53
N ASP A 72 -0.57 -15.20 0.57
CA ASP A 72 -1.95 -15.67 0.54
C ASP A 72 -2.89 -14.47 0.73
N ILE A 73 -3.73 -14.22 -0.27
CA ILE A 73 -4.63 -13.05 -0.29
C ILE A 73 -5.54 -13.03 0.94
N ALA A 74 -6.18 -14.16 1.23
CA ALA A 74 -7.13 -14.24 2.35
C ALA A 74 -6.45 -14.01 3.71
N THR A 75 -5.26 -14.58 3.90
CA THR A 75 -4.49 -14.41 5.13
C THR A 75 -4.01 -12.97 5.28
N ALA A 76 -3.49 -12.38 4.20
CA ALA A 76 -3.02 -11.00 4.24
C ALA A 76 -4.15 -10.03 4.55
N GLU A 77 -5.31 -10.20 3.91
CA GLU A 77 -6.48 -9.37 4.16
C GLU A 77 -6.97 -9.48 5.61
N LYS A 78 -7.05 -10.70 6.12
CA LYS A 78 -7.44 -10.96 7.52
C LYS A 78 -6.49 -10.26 8.48
N ASN A 79 -5.18 -10.41 8.27
CA ASN A 79 -4.17 -9.83 9.14
C ASN A 79 -4.21 -8.30 9.11
N LEU A 80 -4.42 -7.70 7.95
CA LEU A 80 -4.52 -6.24 7.81
C LEU A 80 -5.68 -5.64 8.60
N ASN A 81 -6.71 -6.42 8.85
CA ASN A 81 -7.90 -5.95 9.57
C ASN A 81 -7.90 -6.38 11.05
N ASP A 82 -6.80 -6.97 11.53
CA ASP A 82 -6.65 -7.40 12.91
C ASP A 82 -5.53 -6.62 13.60
N GLU A 83 -5.92 -5.67 14.45
CA GLU A 83 -4.96 -4.82 15.17
C GLU A 83 -4.00 -5.64 16.04
N ASN A 84 -4.44 -6.79 16.56
CA ASN A 84 -3.59 -7.63 17.41
C ASN A 84 -2.43 -8.26 16.65
N VAL A 85 -2.61 -8.53 15.35
CA VAL A 85 -1.54 -9.08 14.51
C VAL A 85 -0.36 -8.11 14.45
N PHE A 86 -0.62 -6.81 14.36
CA PHE A 86 0.43 -5.79 14.26
C PHE A 86 1.30 -5.69 15.51
N LYS A 87 0.83 -6.18 16.65
CA LYS A 87 1.62 -6.17 17.89
C LYS A 87 2.79 -7.15 17.84
N THR A 88 2.65 -8.23 17.06
CA THR A 88 3.62 -9.32 17.00
C THR A 88 4.04 -9.68 15.58
N ALA A 89 3.56 -8.94 14.57
CA ALA A 89 3.88 -9.23 13.18
C ALA A 89 5.39 -9.19 12.94
N ASP A 90 5.90 -10.21 12.26
CA ASP A 90 7.28 -10.24 11.81
C ASP A 90 7.42 -9.62 10.43
N LEU A 91 8.65 -9.52 9.94
CA LEU A 91 8.92 -8.90 8.64
C LEU A 91 8.22 -9.63 7.51
N ASP A 92 8.17 -10.96 7.53
CA ASP A 92 7.51 -11.74 6.49
C ASP A 92 6.01 -11.46 6.43
N GLN A 93 5.36 -11.36 7.59
CA GLN A 93 3.95 -11.00 7.68
C GLN A 93 3.69 -9.59 7.13
N ILE A 94 4.56 -8.65 7.46
CA ILE A 94 4.45 -7.26 6.95
C ILE A 94 4.62 -7.24 5.43
N LYS A 95 5.58 -7.99 4.89
CA LYS A 95 5.77 -8.07 3.43
C LYS A 95 4.54 -8.63 2.73
N ALA A 96 3.93 -9.67 3.28
CA ALA A 96 2.71 -10.25 2.71
C ALA A 96 1.56 -9.23 2.69
N MET A 97 1.38 -8.50 3.80
CA MET A 97 0.35 -7.47 3.89
C MET A 97 0.61 -6.30 2.93
N LEU A 98 1.86 -5.86 2.80
CA LEU A 98 2.22 -4.81 1.84
C LEU A 98 1.99 -5.27 0.40
N THR A 99 2.32 -6.52 0.10
CA THR A 99 2.08 -7.08 -1.24
C THR A 99 0.60 -7.06 -1.58
N TYR A 100 -0.26 -7.42 -0.63
CA TYR A 100 -1.71 -7.32 -0.81
C TYR A 100 -2.13 -5.87 -1.10
N CYS A 101 -1.62 -4.92 -0.32
CA CYS A 101 -1.94 -3.50 -0.51
C CYS A 101 -1.52 -3.00 -1.89
N VAL A 102 -0.33 -3.39 -2.35
CA VAL A 102 0.21 -2.95 -3.65
C VAL A 102 -0.58 -3.55 -4.80
N ARG A 103 -0.83 -4.85 -4.76
CA ARG A 103 -1.42 -5.59 -5.88
C ARG A 103 -2.93 -5.40 -6.01
N GLY A 104 -3.60 -5.03 -4.93
CA GLY A 104 -5.05 -4.88 -4.93
C GLY A 104 -5.57 -3.86 -5.93
N GLU A 105 -4.76 -2.87 -6.28
CA GLU A 105 -5.16 -1.84 -7.26
C GLU A 105 -5.47 -2.43 -8.64
N LYS A 106 -4.83 -3.53 -9.02
CA LYS A 106 -5.11 -4.21 -10.29
C LYS A 106 -6.54 -4.74 -10.38
N PHE A 107 -7.15 -5.02 -9.23
CA PHE A 107 -8.46 -5.64 -9.15
C PHE A 107 -9.53 -4.66 -8.69
N CYS A 108 -9.15 -3.55 -8.07
CA CYS A 108 -10.09 -2.59 -7.51
C CYS A 108 -9.47 -1.19 -7.55
N ASP A 109 -9.95 -0.35 -8.45
CA ASP A 109 -9.51 1.04 -8.53
C ASP A 109 -9.78 1.75 -7.19
N GLY A 110 -8.77 2.47 -6.70
CA GLY A 110 -8.86 3.15 -5.42
C GLY A 110 -8.41 2.32 -4.23
N HIS A 111 -7.95 1.08 -4.46
CA HIS A 111 -7.47 0.21 -3.39
C HIS A 111 -6.30 0.84 -2.62
N TRP A 112 -5.34 1.44 -3.32
CA TRP A 112 -4.22 2.13 -2.66
C TRP A 112 -4.71 3.22 -1.73
N GLY A 113 -5.63 4.05 -2.21
CA GLY A 113 -6.21 5.11 -1.40
C GLY A 113 -6.91 4.58 -0.17
N ALA A 114 -7.69 3.51 -0.33
CA ALA A 114 -8.38 2.88 0.78
C ALA A 114 -7.41 2.34 1.83
N MET A 115 -6.29 1.74 1.41
CA MET A 115 -5.28 1.20 2.32
C MET A 115 -4.56 2.30 3.10
N VAL A 116 -4.32 3.45 2.49
CA VAL A 116 -3.74 4.61 3.19
C VAL A 116 -4.77 5.21 4.15
N GLU A 117 -5.95 5.54 3.67
CA GLU A 117 -6.99 6.21 4.47
C GLU A 117 -7.54 5.33 5.60
N GLY A 118 -7.64 4.04 5.36
CA GLY A 118 -8.13 3.08 6.37
C GLY A 118 -7.13 2.77 7.47
N GLY A 119 -5.88 3.23 7.34
CA GLY A 119 -4.85 3.02 8.35
C GLY A 119 -4.07 1.73 8.23
N GLN A 120 -4.35 0.89 7.23
CA GLN A 120 -3.62 -0.36 7.04
C GLN A 120 -2.13 -0.10 6.76
N ILE A 121 -1.85 0.83 5.84
CA ILE A 121 -0.46 1.22 5.53
C ILE A 121 0.20 1.84 6.76
N ARG A 122 -0.52 2.65 7.52
CA ARG A 122 0.01 3.25 8.74
C ARG A 122 0.46 2.19 9.73
N ARG A 123 -0.37 1.19 9.97
CA ARG A 123 -0.05 0.10 10.90
C ARG A 123 1.17 -0.70 10.43
N ASP A 124 1.25 -0.99 9.13
CA ASP A 124 2.41 -1.66 8.56
C ASP A 124 3.70 -0.88 8.81
N LEU A 125 3.68 0.43 8.53
CA LEU A 125 4.86 1.27 8.69
C LEU A 125 5.25 1.48 10.15
N GLU A 126 4.26 1.64 11.03
CA GLU A 126 4.53 1.75 12.47
C GLU A 126 5.17 0.46 13.00
N ARG A 127 4.70 -0.69 12.55
CA ARG A 127 5.30 -1.97 12.97
C ARG A 127 6.71 -2.14 12.42
N LEU A 128 6.94 -1.78 11.15
CA LEU A 128 8.28 -1.80 10.57
C LEU A 128 9.26 -0.93 11.34
N ASP A 129 8.80 0.24 11.78
CA ASP A 129 9.63 1.13 12.61
C ASP A 129 10.03 0.45 13.92
N GLN A 130 9.12 -0.29 14.53
CA GLN A 130 9.41 -1.04 15.77
C GLN A 130 10.40 -2.19 15.54
N LEU A 131 10.44 -2.74 14.33
CA LEU A 131 11.30 -3.88 14.00
C LEU A 131 12.75 -3.49 13.68
N GLN A 132 13.04 -2.22 13.59
CA GLN A 132 14.40 -1.72 13.33
C GLN A 132 15.33 -1.87 14.54
#